data_64d6842c780c5d878abcf1c175ee5dae
#
_entry.id   64d6842c780c5d878abcf1c175ee5dae
#
_cell.length_a   1.000
_cell.length_b   1.000
_cell.length_c   1.000
_cell.angle_alpha   90.00
_cell.angle_beta   90.00
_cell.angle_gamma   90.00
#
_symmetry.space_group_name_H-M   'P 1'
#
loop_
_entity.id
_entity.type
_entity.pdbx_description
1 polymer ?
#
loop_
_entity_poly.entity_id
_entity_poly.type
_entity_poly.pdbx_seq_one_letter_code
_entity_poly.pdbx_strand_id
1 'polypeptide(L)'
;AVEVLRGVNMTVYPGKVTALVGDNGAGKTTLIKCLAGIYGLDGGAILWEGKEVNIPNPKAASALGIEFVYQDLALANNLDIVQNMFLGRERMSGPFLNEEAMEDLARETLAGLNVTTIKSIRQQVSSLSGGQRQSVAVAKAVMWNSKLVVLDEPTAALGVAQTAQVLALVRRLADRGLGVIIISH
;
A
#
# COMPACT_ATOMS: atom_id res chain seq x y z
N ALA A 1 19.14 0.43 -25.04
CA ALA A 1 18.18 0.26 -23.95
C ALA A 1 18.07 -1.23 -23.62
N VAL A 2 18.00 -1.59 -22.34
CA VAL A 2 17.79 -2.98 -21.93
C VAL A 2 16.27 -3.19 -21.81
N GLU A 3 15.73 -4.09 -22.61
CA GLU A 3 14.33 -4.48 -22.52
C GLU A 3 14.16 -5.43 -21.31
N VAL A 4 13.44 -4.94 -20.29
CA VAL A 4 13.25 -5.66 -19.02
C VAL A 4 11.94 -6.45 -19.01
N LEU A 5 10.86 -5.89 -19.57
CA LEU A 5 9.53 -6.52 -19.64
C LEU A 5 9.25 -6.95 -21.08
N ARG A 6 8.99 -8.24 -21.30
CA ARG A 6 8.72 -8.81 -22.62
C ARG A 6 7.38 -9.51 -22.62
N GLY A 7 6.38 -8.92 -23.29
CA GLY A 7 5.06 -9.55 -23.48
C GLY A 7 4.36 -9.96 -22.19
N VAL A 8 4.55 -9.20 -21.10
CA VAL A 8 3.95 -9.50 -19.79
C VAL A 8 2.47 -9.18 -19.82
N ASN A 9 1.64 -10.18 -19.49
CA ASN A 9 0.20 -10.00 -19.29
C ASN A 9 -0.15 -10.38 -17.86
N MET A 10 -0.82 -9.50 -17.14
CA MET A 10 -1.27 -9.73 -15.77
C MET A 10 -2.68 -9.18 -15.59
N THR A 11 -3.54 -9.93 -14.94
CA THR A 11 -4.88 -9.47 -14.57
C THR A 11 -5.05 -9.56 -13.07
N VAL A 12 -5.61 -8.53 -12.49
CA VAL A 12 -5.91 -8.44 -11.05
C VAL A 12 -7.40 -8.23 -10.87
N TYR A 13 -8.01 -9.00 -9.99
CA TYR A 13 -9.44 -8.95 -9.75
C TYR A 13 -9.76 -8.34 -8.38
N PRO A 14 -10.86 -7.57 -8.24
CA PRO A 14 -11.38 -7.15 -6.95
C PRO A 14 -11.61 -8.36 -6.03
N GLY A 15 -11.31 -8.20 -4.75
CA GLY A 15 -11.50 -9.28 -3.77
C GLY A 15 -10.51 -10.45 -3.90
N LYS A 16 -9.45 -10.30 -4.68
CA LYS A 16 -8.45 -11.35 -4.88
C LYS A 16 -7.05 -10.86 -4.53
N VAL A 17 -6.23 -11.81 -4.08
CA VAL A 17 -4.79 -11.61 -3.89
C VAL A 17 -4.06 -12.24 -5.08
N THR A 18 -3.27 -11.42 -5.77
CA THR A 18 -2.39 -11.84 -6.87
C THR A 18 -0.95 -11.82 -6.38
N ALA A 19 -0.28 -12.95 -6.38
CA ALA A 19 1.15 -13.03 -6.02
C ALA A 19 2.02 -12.87 -7.26
N LEU A 20 2.92 -11.90 -7.24
CA LEU A 20 3.98 -11.71 -8.24
C LEU A 20 5.28 -12.28 -7.68
N VAL A 21 5.60 -13.50 -8.06
CA VAL A 21 6.74 -14.27 -7.55
C VAL A 21 7.80 -14.45 -8.62
N GLY A 22 9.05 -14.45 -8.24
CA GLY A 22 10.18 -14.67 -9.16
C GLY A 22 11.49 -14.19 -8.55
N ASP A 23 12.60 -14.58 -9.17
CA ASP A 23 13.96 -14.26 -8.72
C ASP A 23 14.26 -12.75 -8.76
N ASN A 24 15.34 -12.36 -8.09
CA ASN A 24 15.88 -11.01 -8.20
C ASN A 24 16.29 -10.72 -9.65
N GLY A 25 15.90 -9.54 -10.13
CA GLY A 25 16.14 -9.16 -11.53
C GLY A 25 15.10 -9.65 -12.54
N ALA A 26 14.09 -10.44 -12.15
CA ALA A 26 13.02 -10.93 -13.04
C ALA A 26 12.06 -9.82 -13.57
N GLY A 27 12.28 -8.56 -13.23
CA GLY A 27 11.45 -7.45 -13.72
C GLY A 27 10.25 -7.10 -12.86
N LYS A 28 10.03 -7.79 -11.71
CA LYS A 28 8.89 -7.52 -10.80
C LYS A 28 8.78 -6.03 -10.41
N THR A 29 9.86 -5.49 -9.90
CA THR A 29 9.94 -4.07 -9.49
C THR A 29 9.71 -3.12 -10.67
N THR A 30 10.21 -3.48 -11.86
CA THR A 30 10.00 -2.67 -13.08
C THR A 30 8.52 -2.63 -13.45
N LEU A 31 7.83 -3.79 -13.45
CA LEU A 31 6.40 -3.86 -13.71
C LEU A 31 5.59 -2.99 -12.73
N ILE A 32 5.92 -3.07 -11.45
CA ILE A 32 5.25 -2.26 -10.42
C ILE A 32 5.55 -0.78 -10.57
N LYS A 33 6.77 -0.38 -10.94
CA LYS A 33 7.12 1.02 -11.21
C LYS A 33 6.40 1.58 -12.44
N CYS A 34 6.14 0.75 -13.45
CA CYS A 34 5.27 1.13 -14.57
C CYS A 34 3.82 1.36 -14.09
N LEU A 35 3.28 0.45 -13.29
CA LEU A 35 1.94 0.59 -12.70
C LEU A 35 1.84 1.82 -11.77
N ALA A 36 2.92 2.15 -11.07
CA ALA A 36 3.01 3.33 -10.21
C ALA A 36 3.21 4.65 -10.98
N GLY A 37 3.40 4.61 -12.30
CA GLY A 37 3.69 5.80 -13.10
C GLY A 37 5.08 6.41 -12.84
N ILE A 38 6.01 5.62 -12.30
CA ILE A 38 7.42 6.02 -12.11
C ILE A 38 8.19 5.82 -13.42
N TYR A 39 7.86 4.76 -14.15
CA TYR A 39 8.40 4.47 -15.48
C TYR A 39 7.27 4.52 -16.51
N GLY A 40 7.55 5.14 -17.67
CA GLY A 40 6.66 5.08 -18.82
C GLY A 40 6.67 3.69 -19.45
N LEU A 41 5.60 3.34 -20.16
CA LEU A 41 5.55 2.15 -20.99
C LEU A 41 6.17 2.46 -22.36
N ASP A 42 7.06 1.60 -22.82
CA ASP A 42 7.56 1.65 -24.19
C ASP A 42 6.56 1.01 -25.18
N GLY A 43 5.67 0.14 -24.68
CA GLY A 43 4.61 -0.51 -25.43
C GLY A 43 3.64 -1.25 -24.53
N GLY A 44 2.53 -1.73 -25.12
CA GLY A 44 1.43 -2.31 -24.35
C GLY A 44 0.49 -1.26 -23.76
N ALA A 45 -0.44 -1.69 -22.89
CA ALA A 45 -1.44 -0.84 -22.30
C ALA A 45 -1.79 -1.29 -20.87
N ILE A 46 -2.16 -0.34 -20.02
CA ILE A 46 -2.77 -0.61 -18.72
C ILE A 46 -4.28 -0.40 -18.87
N LEU A 47 -5.03 -1.45 -18.52
CA LEU A 47 -6.48 -1.38 -18.49
C LEU A 47 -6.95 -1.27 -17.02
N TRP A 48 -7.68 -0.22 -16.71
CA TRP A 48 -8.31 0.01 -15.40
C TRP A 48 -9.83 -0.06 -15.53
N GLU A 49 -10.44 -1.02 -14.86
CA GLU A 49 -11.89 -1.29 -14.97
C GLU A 49 -12.35 -1.41 -16.45
N GLY A 50 -11.54 -2.10 -17.26
CA GLY A 50 -11.80 -2.34 -18.69
C GLY A 50 -11.51 -1.17 -19.64
N LYS A 51 -11.02 -0.05 -19.13
CA LYS A 51 -10.65 1.14 -19.94
C LYS A 51 -9.14 1.32 -19.95
N GLU A 52 -8.59 1.65 -21.09
CA GLU A 52 -7.19 2.02 -21.20
C GLU A 52 -6.93 3.33 -20.46
N VAL A 53 -5.89 3.32 -19.62
CA VAL A 53 -5.47 4.48 -18.81
C VAL A 53 -4.00 4.76 -19.02
N ASN A 54 -3.65 6.04 -18.96
CA ASN A 54 -2.27 6.49 -18.86
C ASN A 54 -1.97 6.91 -17.41
N ILE A 55 -0.91 6.36 -16.84
CA ILE A 55 -0.46 6.64 -15.46
C ILE A 55 0.92 7.34 -15.53
N PRO A 56 0.95 8.66 -15.72
CA PRO A 56 2.19 9.39 -15.94
C PRO A 56 3.00 9.65 -14.65
N ASN A 57 2.41 9.47 -13.50
CA ASN A 57 3.04 9.72 -12.20
C ASN A 57 2.27 9.03 -11.06
N PRO A 58 2.88 8.92 -9.85
CA PRO A 58 2.24 8.28 -8.70
C PRO A 58 0.93 8.94 -8.23
N LYS A 59 0.79 10.25 -8.45
CA LYS A 59 -0.46 10.96 -8.12
C LYS A 59 -1.63 10.50 -9.00
N ALA A 60 -1.36 10.21 -10.28
CA ALA A 60 -2.36 9.66 -11.19
C ALA A 60 -2.75 8.22 -10.79
N ALA A 61 -1.80 7.39 -10.35
CA ALA A 61 -2.09 6.05 -9.83
C ALA A 61 -3.00 6.14 -8.59
N SER A 62 -2.65 6.98 -7.63
CA SER A 62 -3.46 7.20 -6.43
C SER A 62 -4.87 7.75 -6.74
N ALA A 63 -5.01 8.62 -7.74
CA ALA A 63 -6.31 9.12 -8.18
C ALA A 63 -7.23 8.01 -8.76
N LEU A 64 -6.65 6.95 -9.31
CA LEU A 64 -7.37 5.74 -9.74
C LEU A 64 -7.71 4.81 -8.56
N GLY A 65 -7.19 5.07 -7.37
CA GLY A 65 -7.32 4.20 -6.20
C GLY A 65 -6.27 3.08 -6.15
N ILE A 66 -5.13 3.27 -6.82
CA ILE A 66 -3.98 2.34 -6.76
C ILE A 66 -2.99 2.89 -5.75
N GLU A 67 -2.79 2.17 -4.65
CA GLU A 67 -1.87 2.57 -3.59
C GLU A 67 -0.74 1.55 -3.41
N PHE A 68 0.42 2.03 -3.03
CA PHE A 68 1.64 1.24 -2.93
C PHE A 68 2.20 1.27 -1.51
N VAL A 69 2.54 0.09 -1.01
CA VAL A 69 3.32 -0.10 0.22
C VAL A 69 4.64 -0.72 -0.19
N TYR A 70 5.68 0.08 -0.21
CA TYR A 70 7.02 -0.36 -0.57
C TYR A 70 7.70 -1.08 0.59
N GLN A 71 8.75 -1.81 0.31
CA GLN A 71 9.59 -2.51 1.30
C GLN A 71 10.11 -1.54 2.37
N ASP A 72 10.57 -0.34 1.96
CA ASP A 72 10.73 0.78 2.87
C ASP A 72 9.36 1.44 3.07
N LEU A 73 8.75 1.22 4.22
CA LEU A 73 7.37 1.57 4.54
C LEU A 73 7.05 3.07 4.43
N ALA A 74 8.07 3.91 4.18
CA ALA A 74 7.96 5.38 4.10
C ALA A 74 7.21 5.97 5.31
N LEU A 75 7.54 5.48 6.50
CA LEU A 75 7.04 5.98 7.78
C LEU A 75 8.12 6.81 8.47
N ALA A 76 7.76 8.00 8.92
CA ALA A 76 8.63 8.87 9.71
C ALA A 76 8.69 8.38 11.16
N ASN A 77 9.86 7.92 11.60
CA ASN A 77 10.04 7.31 12.91
C ASN A 77 9.76 8.25 14.10
N ASN A 78 9.96 9.54 13.92
CA ASN A 78 9.77 10.59 14.91
C ASN A 78 8.34 11.12 15.01
N LEU A 79 7.46 10.69 14.12
CA LEU A 79 6.05 11.06 14.13
C LEU A 79 5.19 9.96 14.75
N ASP A 80 4.03 10.32 15.27
CA ASP A 80 3.04 9.35 15.73
C ASP A 80 2.29 8.68 14.57
N ILE A 81 1.44 7.72 14.88
CA ILE A 81 0.70 6.95 13.87
C ILE A 81 -0.24 7.84 13.10
N VAL A 82 -1.00 8.74 13.76
CA VAL A 82 -1.94 9.64 13.10
C VAL A 82 -1.21 10.58 12.14
N GLN A 83 -0.13 11.20 12.61
CA GLN A 83 0.70 12.07 11.78
C GLN A 83 1.27 11.33 10.56
N ASN A 84 1.73 10.09 10.73
CA ASN A 84 2.20 9.28 9.61
C ASN A 84 1.10 8.92 8.61
N MET A 85 -0.10 8.56 9.09
CA MET A 85 -1.20 8.20 8.22
C MET A 85 -1.66 9.36 7.34
N PHE A 86 -1.59 10.59 7.86
CA PHE A 86 -2.05 11.80 7.16
C PHE A 86 -0.92 12.61 6.53
N LEU A 87 0.34 12.21 6.66
CA LEU A 87 1.49 12.97 6.16
C LEU A 87 1.34 13.33 4.68
N GLY A 88 1.29 14.64 4.38
CA GLY A 88 1.06 15.18 3.03
C GLY A 88 -0.40 15.18 2.57
N ARG A 89 -1.35 14.77 3.43
CA ARG A 89 -2.81 14.76 3.17
C ARG A 89 -3.57 15.15 4.44
N GLU A 90 -3.04 16.09 5.20
CA GLU A 90 -3.58 16.53 6.48
C GLU A 90 -4.99 17.13 6.30
N ARG A 91 -5.88 16.82 7.23
CA ARG A 91 -7.20 17.47 7.29
C ARG A 91 -7.11 18.80 7.97
N MET A 92 -7.68 19.82 7.35
CA MET A 92 -7.67 21.19 7.85
C MET A 92 -9.06 21.60 8.32
N SER A 93 -9.08 22.46 9.37
CA SER A 93 -10.25 23.23 9.82
C SER A 93 -9.86 24.70 9.80
N GLY A 94 -10.17 25.41 8.70
CA GLY A 94 -9.62 26.73 8.42
C GLY A 94 -8.10 26.68 8.31
N PRO A 95 -7.33 27.50 9.06
CA PRO A 95 -5.87 27.49 9.01
C PRO A 95 -5.22 26.46 9.93
N PHE A 96 -6.00 25.68 10.69
CA PHE A 96 -5.51 24.73 11.68
C PHE A 96 -5.72 23.28 11.23
N LEU A 97 -4.90 22.36 11.77
CA LEU A 97 -5.09 20.92 11.60
C LEU A 97 -6.37 20.48 12.34
N ASN A 98 -7.19 19.69 11.69
CA ASN A 98 -8.33 19.03 12.32
C ASN A 98 -7.88 17.68 12.90
N GLU A 99 -7.20 17.74 14.04
CA GLU A 99 -6.62 16.55 14.68
C GLU A 99 -7.68 15.52 15.08
N GLU A 100 -8.83 15.97 15.57
CA GLU A 100 -9.94 15.08 15.97
C GLU A 100 -10.42 14.24 14.78
N ALA A 101 -10.71 14.89 13.65
CA ALA A 101 -11.15 14.17 12.45
C ALA A 101 -10.08 13.24 11.87
N MET A 102 -8.79 13.56 12.07
CA MET A 102 -7.69 12.68 11.68
C MET A 102 -7.58 11.48 12.63
N GLU A 103 -7.71 11.68 13.94
CA GLU A 103 -7.71 10.59 14.92
C GLU A 103 -8.86 9.62 14.70
N ASP A 104 -10.07 10.13 14.52
CA ASP A 104 -11.27 9.31 14.33
C ASP A 104 -11.13 8.43 13.09
N LEU A 105 -10.70 8.99 11.96
CA LEU A 105 -10.48 8.22 10.74
C LEU A 105 -9.34 7.21 10.89
N ALA A 106 -8.27 7.56 11.59
CA ALA A 106 -7.18 6.62 11.87
C ALA A 106 -7.68 5.44 12.72
N ARG A 107 -8.44 5.70 13.78
CA ARG A 107 -9.05 4.66 14.64
C ARG A 107 -9.99 3.76 13.84
N GLU A 108 -10.90 4.35 13.06
CA GLU A 108 -11.85 3.63 12.22
C GLU A 108 -11.12 2.73 11.22
N THR A 109 -10.09 3.26 10.55
CA THR A 109 -9.31 2.49 9.57
C THR A 109 -8.60 1.31 10.21
N LEU A 110 -7.88 1.54 11.32
CA LEU A 110 -7.17 0.47 12.03
C LEU A 110 -8.13 -0.57 12.62
N ALA A 111 -9.24 -0.15 13.19
CA ALA A 111 -10.29 -1.05 13.70
C ALA A 111 -10.92 -1.87 12.57
N GLY A 112 -11.24 -1.23 11.45
CA GLY A 112 -11.77 -1.90 10.27
C GLY A 112 -10.82 -2.95 9.69
N LEU A 113 -9.52 -2.77 9.85
CA LEU A 113 -8.49 -3.75 9.48
C LEU A 113 -8.20 -4.78 10.59
N ASN A 114 -8.92 -4.69 11.72
CA ASN A 114 -8.72 -5.53 12.90
C ASN A 114 -7.27 -5.50 13.43
N VAL A 115 -6.65 -4.32 13.42
CA VAL A 115 -5.32 -4.09 13.96
C VAL A 115 -5.45 -3.80 15.46
N THR A 116 -5.38 -4.84 16.28
CA THR A 116 -5.59 -4.77 17.74
C THR A 116 -4.30 -4.65 18.55
N THR A 117 -3.16 -4.80 17.91
CA THR A 117 -1.84 -4.81 18.58
C THR A 117 -1.30 -3.42 18.92
N ILE A 118 -1.92 -2.36 18.38
CA ILE A 118 -1.57 -0.96 18.63
C ILE A 118 -2.36 -0.46 19.83
N LYS A 119 -1.67 -0.03 20.89
CA LYS A 119 -2.30 0.44 22.14
C LYS A 119 -2.77 1.89 22.08
N SER A 120 -2.04 2.73 21.36
CA SER A 120 -2.33 4.15 21.21
C SER A 120 -1.96 4.62 19.80
N ILE A 121 -2.88 5.35 19.16
CA ILE A 121 -2.62 5.95 17.84
C ILE A 121 -1.68 7.16 17.91
N ARG A 122 -1.42 7.70 19.10
CA ARG A 122 -0.43 8.75 19.38
C ARG A 122 0.94 8.19 19.75
N GLN A 123 1.13 6.86 19.66
CA GLN A 123 2.41 6.22 19.84
C GLN A 123 3.33 6.53 18.67
N GLN A 124 4.59 6.86 18.96
CA GLN A 124 5.60 7.10 17.91
C GLN A 124 5.89 5.82 17.14
N VAL A 125 6.06 5.95 15.82
CA VAL A 125 6.36 4.82 14.93
C VAL A 125 7.68 4.14 15.28
N SER A 126 8.67 4.87 15.82
CA SER A 126 9.94 4.31 16.29
C SER A 126 9.78 3.20 17.35
N SER A 127 8.72 3.25 18.16
CA SER A 127 8.45 2.28 19.24
C SER A 127 7.64 1.06 18.79
N LEU A 128 7.21 1.02 17.53
CA LEU A 128 6.42 -0.07 16.96
C LEU A 128 7.29 -1.25 16.55
N SER A 129 6.77 -2.47 16.72
CA SER A 129 7.36 -3.66 16.10
C SER A 129 7.27 -3.62 14.57
N GLY A 130 8.07 -4.44 13.88
CA GLY A 130 8.01 -4.53 12.40
C GLY A 130 6.61 -4.81 11.87
N GLY A 131 5.88 -5.77 12.45
CA GLY A 131 4.51 -6.10 12.06
C GLY A 131 3.51 -4.97 12.34
N GLN A 132 3.70 -4.22 13.43
CA GLN A 132 2.87 -3.05 13.71
C GLN A 132 3.13 -1.92 12.70
N ARG A 133 4.41 -1.65 12.37
CA ARG A 133 4.76 -0.67 11.31
C ARG A 133 4.17 -1.07 9.97
N GLN A 134 4.25 -2.34 9.61
CA GLN A 134 3.62 -2.86 8.39
C GLN A 134 2.11 -2.62 8.40
N SER A 135 1.44 -2.89 9.52
CA SER A 135 -0.01 -2.65 9.66
C SER A 135 -0.38 -1.17 9.51
N VAL A 136 0.44 -0.26 10.06
CA VAL A 136 0.23 1.19 9.90
C VAL A 136 0.43 1.62 8.45
N ALA A 137 1.47 1.11 7.77
CA ALA A 137 1.73 1.43 6.36
C ALA A 137 0.59 0.96 5.45
N VAL A 138 0.06 -0.25 5.70
CA VAL A 138 -1.12 -0.76 4.98
C VAL A 138 -2.36 0.07 5.30
N ALA A 139 -2.60 0.42 6.56
CA ALA A 139 -3.72 1.28 6.95
C ALA A 139 -3.67 2.65 6.27
N LYS A 140 -2.48 3.28 6.23
CA LYS A 140 -2.24 4.53 5.50
C LYS A 140 -2.61 4.40 4.01
N ALA A 141 -2.24 3.29 3.37
CA ALA A 141 -2.53 3.06 1.96
C ALA A 141 -4.04 2.92 1.69
N VAL A 142 -4.77 2.18 2.54
CA VAL A 142 -6.19 1.87 2.26
C VAL A 142 -7.18 2.93 2.75
N MET A 143 -6.75 3.87 3.57
CA MET A 143 -7.57 4.93 4.14
C MET A 143 -8.20 5.86 3.08
N TRP A 144 -7.62 5.92 1.87
CA TRP A 144 -7.96 6.87 0.83
C TRP A 144 -8.85 6.31 -0.29
N ASN A 145 -9.79 5.43 0.07
CA ASN A 145 -10.72 4.80 -0.88
C ASN A 145 -10.02 3.97 -1.98
N SER A 146 -9.02 3.22 -1.57
CA SER A 146 -8.23 2.38 -2.46
C SER A 146 -9.06 1.25 -3.05
N LYS A 147 -8.80 0.93 -4.32
CA LYS A 147 -9.38 -0.23 -5.05
C LYS A 147 -8.34 -1.33 -5.25
N LEU A 148 -7.08 -0.94 -5.36
CA LEU A 148 -5.93 -1.84 -5.52
C LEU A 148 -4.81 -1.43 -4.57
N VAL A 149 -4.28 -2.39 -3.85
CA VAL A 149 -3.11 -2.22 -2.98
C VAL A 149 -1.99 -3.12 -3.47
N VAL A 150 -0.84 -2.54 -3.70
CA VAL A 150 0.38 -3.25 -4.09
C VAL A 150 1.33 -3.27 -2.89
N LEU A 151 1.72 -4.46 -2.47
CA LEU A 151 2.59 -4.69 -1.31
C LEU A 151 3.92 -5.28 -1.80
N ASP A 152 4.99 -4.52 -1.65
CA ASP A 152 6.33 -4.96 -2.04
C ASP A 152 7.04 -5.60 -0.85
N GLU A 153 7.23 -6.92 -0.92
CA GLU A 153 7.86 -7.75 0.11
C GLU A 153 7.32 -7.51 1.53
N PRO A 154 6.00 -7.57 1.73
CA PRO A 154 5.38 -7.14 2.99
C PRO A 154 5.77 -7.97 4.21
N THR A 155 6.42 -9.11 4.00
CA THR A 155 6.83 -10.04 5.06
C THR A 155 8.36 -10.16 5.20
N ALA A 156 9.13 -9.41 4.40
CA ALA A 156 10.57 -9.40 4.48
C ALA A 156 11.04 -8.96 5.89
N ALA A 157 12.01 -9.64 6.43
CA ALA A 157 12.58 -9.38 7.76
C ALA A 157 11.59 -9.47 8.94
N LEU A 158 10.44 -10.10 8.78
CA LEU A 158 9.48 -10.35 9.84
C LEU A 158 9.62 -11.78 10.41
N GLY A 159 9.41 -11.93 11.70
CA GLY A 159 9.29 -13.25 12.33
C GLY A 159 7.98 -13.95 11.98
N VAL A 160 7.89 -15.26 12.22
CA VAL A 160 6.74 -16.11 11.82
C VAL A 160 5.40 -15.56 12.30
N ALA A 161 5.30 -15.15 13.56
CA ALA A 161 4.06 -14.59 14.11
C ALA A 161 3.66 -13.27 13.45
N GLN A 162 4.62 -12.39 13.16
CA GLN A 162 4.38 -11.11 12.49
C GLN A 162 3.98 -11.33 11.03
N THR A 163 4.63 -12.27 10.34
CA THR A 163 4.25 -12.68 8.97
C THR A 163 2.80 -13.16 8.92
N ALA A 164 2.38 -14.03 9.85
CA ALA A 164 1.00 -14.49 9.93
C ALA A 164 -0.01 -13.33 10.12
N GLN A 165 0.34 -12.33 10.93
CA GLN A 165 -0.48 -11.14 11.14
C GLN A 165 -0.62 -10.31 9.85
N VAL A 166 0.49 -10.10 9.12
CA VAL A 166 0.48 -9.36 7.86
C VAL A 166 -0.31 -10.09 6.78
N LEU A 167 -0.16 -11.41 6.66
CA LEU A 167 -0.93 -12.22 5.70
C LEU A 167 -2.44 -12.23 6.04
N ALA A 168 -2.79 -12.27 7.32
CA ALA A 168 -4.18 -12.14 7.76
C ALA A 168 -4.75 -10.74 7.43
N LEU A 169 -3.93 -9.69 7.53
CA LEU A 169 -4.31 -8.34 7.11
C LEU A 169 -4.56 -8.27 5.60
N VAL A 170 -3.66 -8.82 4.80
CA VAL A 170 -3.80 -8.93 3.33
C VAL A 170 -5.11 -9.63 2.96
N ARG A 171 -5.42 -10.75 3.63
CA ARG A 171 -6.66 -11.48 3.40
C ARG A 171 -7.88 -10.59 3.66
N ARG A 172 -7.88 -9.86 4.77
CA ARG A 172 -8.97 -8.91 5.10
C ARG A 172 -9.13 -7.80 4.06
N LEU A 173 -8.06 -7.31 3.44
CA LEU A 173 -8.18 -6.35 2.35
C LEU A 173 -8.94 -6.94 1.16
N ALA A 174 -8.58 -8.15 0.76
CA ALA A 174 -9.28 -8.86 -0.32
C ALA A 174 -10.74 -9.14 0.04
N ASP A 175 -11.02 -9.63 1.26
CA ASP A 175 -12.39 -9.90 1.74
C ASP A 175 -13.27 -8.63 1.76
N ARG A 176 -12.67 -7.45 1.84
CA ARG A 176 -13.34 -6.13 1.71
C ARG A 176 -13.53 -5.68 0.25
N GLY A 177 -13.16 -6.51 -0.71
CA GLY A 177 -13.33 -6.26 -2.13
C GLY A 177 -12.15 -5.56 -2.81
N LEU A 178 -11.05 -5.28 -2.12
CA LEU A 178 -9.87 -4.69 -2.75
C LEU A 178 -9.13 -5.73 -3.60
N GLY A 179 -8.60 -5.32 -4.74
CA GLY A 179 -7.55 -6.07 -5.41
C GLY A 179 -6.25 -5.94 -4.62
N VAL A 180 -5.51 -7.03 -4.44
CA VAL A 180 -4.22 -6.98 -3.76
C VAL A 180 -3.16 -7.63 -4.62
N ILE A 181 -2.04 -6.95 -4.84
CA ILE A 181 -0.83 -7.54 -5.42
C ILE A 181 0.21 -7.68 -4.31
N ILE A 182 0.77 -8.87 -4.16
CA ILE A 182 1.91 -9.12 -3.29
C ILE A 182 3.11 -9.48 -4.15
N ILE A 183 4.22 -8.80 -3.92
CA ILE A 183 5.51 -9.16 -4.51
C ILE A 183 6.29 -9.96 -3.48
N SER A 184 6.82 -11.10 -3.88
CA SER A 184 7.65 -11.95 -3.03
C SER A 184 8.73 -12.64 -3.87
N HIS A 185 9.73 -13.12 -3.18
CA HIS A 185 10.78 -13.97 -3.75
C HIS A 185 10.37 -15.44 -3.76
#